data_9c2d52c808ae04f87219b272ff62f7c2
#
_entry.id   9c2d52c808ae04f87219b272ff62f7c2
#
_cell.length_a   1.000
_cell.length_b   1.000
_cell.length_c   1.000
_cell.angle_alpha   90.00
_cell.angle_beta   90.00
_cell.angle_gamma   90.00
#
_symmetry.space_group_name_H-M   'P 1'
#
loop_
_entity.id
_entity.type
_entity.pdbx_description
1 polymer ?
#
loop_
_entity_poly.entity_id
_entity_poly.type
_entity_poly.pdbx_seq_one_letter_code
_entity_poly.pdbx_strand_id
1 'polypeptide(L)'
;MQTGSVLTGTIIKAIGGLYTVESPSGVFDFRARGIFRNRGQSPMVGDRVQVKNGVIDQLLPRKNNLIRPPLANLDQLLFVVSMYKPAPNLLLLDKFIAIAEYKQITPILVVTKADLEDPAPLVEIYQKAGIPVYVVEYAIPRTVDAVAACLSGKVSAFTGNSGAGKSTLLNAIDAS
;
A
#
# COMPACT_ATOMS: atom_id res chain seq x y z
N MET A 1 -20.47 -3.53 -37.08
CA MET A 1 -19.29 -3.04 -36.34
C MET A 1 -19.62 -3.19 -34.85
N GLN A 2 -19.08 -4.25 -34.22
CA GLN A 2 -19.23 -4.40 -32.76
C GLN A 2 -18.44 -3.27 -32.12
N THR A 3 -19.13 -2.35 -31.46
CA THR A 3 -18.55 -1.37 -30.56
C THR A 3 -17.86 -2.15 -29.45
N GLY A 4 -16.52 -2.25 -29.53
CA GLY A 4 -15.73 -2.97 -28.55
C GLY A 4 -16.03 -2.42 -27.16
N SER A 5 -16.59 -3.24 -26.29
CA SER A 5 -16.87 -2.89 -24.90
C SER A 5 -15.58 -2.43 -24.23
N VAL A 6 -15.59 -1.20 -23.71
CA VAL A 6 -14.48 -0.68 -22.91
C VAL A 6 -14.72 -1.15 -21.47
N LEU A 7 -13.80 -1.94 -20.95
CA LEU A 7 -13.78 -2.36 -19.55
C LEU A 7 -12.94 -1.36 -18.75
N THR A 8 -13.47 -0.81 -17.68
CA THR A 8 -12.71 0.01 -16.73
C THR A 8 -12.50 -0.77 -15.44
N GLY A 9 -11.27 -0.77 -14.92
CA GLY A 9 -10.95 -1.49 -13.69
C GLY A 9 -9.66 -0.98 -13.04
N THR A 10 -9.26 -1.64 -11.97
CA THR A 10 -8.04 -1.34 -11.20
C THR A 10 -7.05 -2.50 -11.31
N ILE A 11 -5.79 -2.20 -11.51
CA ILE A 11 -4.73 -3.22 -11.51
C ILE A 11 -4.48 -3.64 -10.05
N ILE A 12 -4.74 -4.92 -9.76
CA ILE A 12 -4.51 -5.51 -8.43
C ILE A 12 -3.23 -6.37 -8.37
N LYS A 13 -2.67 -6.75 -9.53
CA LYS A 13 -1.44 -7.54 -9.63
C LYS A 13 -0.72 -7.23 -10.93
N ALA A 14 0.62 -7.20 -10.89
CA ALA A 14 1.48 -6.96 -12.06
C ALA A 14 2.71 -7.87 -11.99
N ILE A 15 2.80 -8.85 -12.88
CA ILE A 15 3.92 -9.81 -12.94
C ILE A 15 4.29 -10.07 -14.40
N GLY A 16 5.56 -9.91 -14.76
CA GLY A 16 6.09 -10.28 -16.07
C GLY A 16 5.39 -9.61 -17.26
N GLY A 17 4.82 -8.40 -17.06
CA GLY A 17 4.07 -7.69 -18.11
C GLY A 17 2.64 -8.18 -18.30
N LEU A 18 2.16 -9.05 -17.40
CA LEU A 18 0.76 -9.43 -17.26
C LEU A 18 0.18 -8.66 -16.07
N TYR A 19 -1.01 -8.11 -16.24
CA TYR A 19 -1.70 -7.26 -15.29
C TYR A 19 -3.07 -7.86 -14.97
N THR A 20 -3.31 -8.20 -13.72
CA THR A 20 -4.62 -8.62 -13.25
C THR A 20 -5.44 -7.37 -12.92
N VAL A 21 -6.57 -7.21 -13.59
CA VAL A 21 -7.48 -6.07 -13.46
C VAL A 21 -8.77 -6.52 -12.82
N GLU A 22 -9.13 -5.89 -11.72
CA GLU A 22 -10.41 -6.03 -11.06
C GLU A 22 -11.39 -4.99 -11.61
N SER A 23 -12.59 -5.44 -11.96
CA SER A 23 -13.66 -4.60 -12.53
C SER A 23 -15.03 -5.05 -12.00
N PRO A 24 -16.10 -4.27 -12.20
CA PRO A 24 -17.46 -4.68 -11.83
C PRO A 24 -17.93 -5.99 -12.50
N SER A 25 -17.32 -6.37 -13.63
CA SER A 25 -17.63 -7.60 -14.36
C SER A 25 -16.78 -8.81 -13.99
N GLY A 26 -15.82 -8.64 -13.05
CA GLY A 26 -14.93 -9.70 -12.58
C GLY A 26 -13.47 -9.33 -12.65
N VAL A 27 -12.62 -10.31 -12.39
CA VAL A 27 -11.16 -10.20 -12.37
C VAL A 27 -10.58 -10.90 -13.60
N PHE A 28 -9.77 -10.20 -14.37
CA PHE A 28 -9.22 -10.68 -15.63
C PHE A 28 -7.77 -10.28 -15.81
N ASP A 29 -7.01 -11.08 -16.57
CA ASP A 29 -5.62 -10.82 -16.89
C ASP A 29 -5.48 -10.19 -18.28
N PHE A 30 -4.71 -9.10 -18.37
CA PHE A 30 -4.45 -8.37 -19.60
C PHE A 30 -2.98 -8.05 -19.79
N ARG A 31 -2.56 -7.86 -21.04
CA ARG A 31 -1.29 -7.23 -21.38
C ARG A 31 -1.50 -5.75 -21.66
N ALA A 32 -0.46 -4.96 -21.44
CA ALA A 32 -0.48 -3.54 -21.79
C ALA A 32 0.07 -3.32 -23.21
N ARG A 33 -0.46 -2.29 -23.89
CA ARG A 33 0.09 -1.86 -25.19
C ARG A 33 1.55 -1.42 -25.05
N GLY A 34 2.36 -1.73 -26.06
CA GLY A 34 3.78 -1.35 -26.08
C GLY A 34 4.05 0.17 -25.99
N ILE A 35 3.06 1.00 -26.32
CA ILE A 35 3.15 2.47 -26.26
C ILE A 35 3.48 2.99 -24.86
N PHE A 36 3.09 2.26 -23.81
CA PHE A 36 3.40 2.67 -22.43
C PHE A 36 4.90 2.65 -22.12
N ARG A 37 5.65 1.68 -22.71
CA ARG A 37 7.12 1.63 -22.60
C ARG A 37 7.76 2.84 -23.25
N ASN A 38 7.25 3.25 -24.42
CA ASN A 38 7.79 4.37 -25.19
C ASN A 38 7.52 5.73 -24.50
N ARG A 39 6.47 5.82 -23.69
CA ARG A 39 6.10 7.04 -22.93
C ARG A 39 6.69 7.10 -21.52
N GLY A 40 7.49 6.11 -21.10
CA GLY A 40 8.01 6.04 -19.74
C GLY A 40 6.95 5.87 -18.66
N GLN A 41 5.75 5.48 -19.02
CA GLN A 41 4.60 5.31 -18.12
C GLN A 41 4.21 3.84 -18.05
N SER A 42 4.96 3.04 -17.30
CA SER A 42 4.57 1.64 -17.08
C SER A 42 3.34 1.56 -16.17
N PRO A 43 2.36 0.69 -16.51
CA PRO A 43 1.27 0.38 -15.61
C PRO A 43 1.80 -0.25 -14.31
N MET A 44 1.17 0.05 -13.18
CA MET A 44 1.54 -0.48 -11.87
C MET A 44 0.30 -0.83 -11.04
N VAL A 45 0.49 -1.59 -9.99
CA VAL A 45 -0.61 -1.94 -9.06
C VAL A 45 -1.23 -0.66 -8.48
N GLY A 46 -2.55 -0.62 -8.44
CA GLY A 46 -3.34 0.55 -8.04
C GLY A 46 -3.75 1.47 -9.21
N ASP A 47 -3.21 1.28 -10.42
CA ASP A 47 -3.65 2.07 -11.58
C ASP A 47 -5.09 1.76 -11.96
N ARG A 48 -5.87 2.81 -12.22
CA ARG A 48 -7.14 2.69 -12.91
C ARG A 48 -6.89 2.69 -14.41
N VAL A 49 -7.45 1.71 -15.10
CA VAL A 49 -7.17 1.45 -16.52
C VAL A 49 -8.44 1.28 -17.33
N GLN A 50 -8.34 1.56 -18.63
CA GLN A 50 -9.31 1.15 -19.61
C GLN A 50 -8.71 0.04 -20.47
N VAL A 51 -9.47 -1.04 -20.60
CA VAL A 51 -9.15 -2.19 -21.44
C VAL A 51 -10.04 -2.14 -22.67
N LYS A 52 -9.42 -2.26 -23.84
CA LYS A 52 -10.11 -2.30 -25.14
C LYS A 52 -9.50 -3.42 -25.99
N ASN A 53 -10.35 -4.23 -26.61
CA ASN A 53 -9.92 -5.35 -27.45
C ASN A 53 -8.93 -6.31 -26.72
N GLY A 54 -9.16 -6.60 -25.43
CA GLY A 54 -8.34 -7.52 -24.65
C GLY A 54 -6.96 -7.02 -24.22
N VAL A 55 -6.68 -5.71 -24.34
CA VAL A 55 -5.42 -5.09 -23.90
C VAL A 55 -5.69 -3.82 -23.09
N ILE A 56 -4.82 -3.51 -22.13
CA ILE A 56 -4.82 -2.20 -21.45
C ILE A 56 -4.45 -1.15 -22.49
N ASP A 57 -5.41 -0.30 -22.80
CA ASP A 57 -5.34 0.73 -23.83
C ASP A 57 -4.99 2.10 -23.26
N GLN A 58 -5.48 2.40 -22.05
CA GLN A 58 -5.29 3.69 -21.39
C GLN A 58 -5.06 3.53 -19.89
N LEU A 59 -4.12 4.33 -19.37
CA LEU A 59 -3.99 4.62 -17.93
C LEU A 59 -4.78 5.87 -17.61
N LEU A 60 -5.65 5.80 -16.61
CA LEU A 60 -6.36 6.97 -16.10
C LEU A 60 -5.42 7.80 -15.20
N PRO A 61 -5.71 9.09 -15.00
CA PRO A 61 -4.89 9.95 -14.16
C PRO A 61 -4.69 9.37 -12.77
N ARG A 62 -3.46 9.39 -12.30
CA ARG A 62 -3.08 9.00 -10.94
C ARG A 62 -3.25 10.17 -9.99
N LYS A 63 -3.79 9.94 -8.80
CA LYS A 63 -3.73 10.94 -7.71
C LYS A 63 -2.32 11.03 -7.10
N ASN A 64 -1.63 9.90 -7.01
CA ASN A 64 -0.25 9.79 -6.54
C ASN A 64 0.39 8.48 -7.04
N ASN A 65 1.70 8.37 -6.87
CA ASN A 65 2.42 7.12 -7.12
C ASN A 65 3.73 7.05 -6.34
N LEU A 66 4.12 5.83 -5.98
CA LEU A 66 5.45 5.47 -5.49
C LEU A 66 6.24 4.78 -6.62
N ILE A 67 7.56 4.96 -6.61
CA ILE A 67 8.47 4.31 -7.57
C ILE A 67 8.96 2.96 -7.01
N ARG A 68 9.18 2.90 -5.70
CA ARG A 68 9.64 1.69 -5.00
C ARG A 68 8.92 1.56 -3.66
N PRO A 69 8.03 0.57 -3.52
CA PRO A 69 7.51 -0.30 -4.58
C PRO A 69 6.68 0.48 -5.59
N PRO A 70 6.53 -0.01 -6.86
CA PRO A 70 5.73 0.66 -7.89
C PRO A 70 4.23 0.50 -7.60
N LEU A 71 3.65 1.49 -6.93
CA LEU A 71 2.25 1.54 -6.52
C LEU A 71 1.62 2.87 -6.91
N ALA A 72 0.34 2.87 -7.26
CA ALA A 72 -0.42 4.07 -7.61
C ALA A 72 -1.70 4.20 -6.78
N ASN A 73 -2.21 5.44 -6.69
CA ASN A 73 -3.51 5.78 -6.13
C ASN A 73 -3.71 5.34 -4.66
N LEU A 74 -2.65 5.40 -3.85
CA LEU A 74 -2.71 5.09 -2.43
C LEU A 74 -3.44 6.19 -1.65
N ASP A 75 -4.26 5.80 -0.67
CA ASP A 75 -4.82 6.70 0.33
C ASP A 75 -3.85 6.84 1.52
N GLN A 76 -3.22 5.73 1.90
CA GLN A 76 -2.34 5.70 3.07
C GLN A 76 -1.21 4.68 2.91
N LEU A 77 -0.12 4.93 3.65
CA LEU A 77 1.05 4.06 3.71
C LEU A 77 1.36 3.74 5.17
N LEU A 78 1.24 2.45 5.52
CA LEU A 78 1.49 1.97 6.87
C LEU A 78 2.96 1.56 7.00
N PHE A 79 3.70 2.27 7.85
CA PHE A 79 5.08 1.98 8.21
C PHE A 79 5.11 1.03 9.40
N VAL A 80 5.38 -0.25 9.15
CA VAL A 80 5.49 -1.26 10.20
C VAL A 80 6.91 -1.25 10.75
N VAL A 81 7.04 -0.85 12.01
CA VAL A 81 8.30 -0.80 12.75
C VAL A 81 8.26 -1.73 13.94
N SER A 82 9.34 -2.45 14.14
CA SER A 82 9.52 -3.33 15.29
C SER A 82 10.33 -2.60 16.36
N MET A 83 9.94 -2.69 17.62
CA MET A 83 10.73 -2.18 18.73
C MET A 83 11.97 -3.03 18.98
N TYR A 84 11.93 -4.34 18.64
CA TYR A 84 13.03 -5.27 18.90
C TYR A 84 13.38 -6.10 17.67
N LYS A 85 14.65 -6.07 17.29
CA LYS A 85 15.26 -6.84 16.17
C LYS A 85 14.34 -7.05 14.95
N PRO A 86 14.44 -6.14 13.98
CA PRO A 86 15.35 -5.00 13.89
C PRO A 86 14.83 -3.77 14.64
N ALA A 87 15.70 -3.07 15.36
CA ALA A 87 15.37 -1.76 15.93
C ALA A 87 15.07 -0.75 14.80
N PRO A 88 14.18 0.24 15.03
CA PRO A 88 13.81 1.19 14.01
C PRO A 88 14.97 2.14 13.66
N ASN A 89 15.19 2.37 12.37
CA ASN A 89 16.06 3.45 11.91
C ASN A 89 15.21 4.70 11.71
N LEU A 90 15.22 5.59 12.70
CA LEU A 90 14.35 6.78 12.71
C LEU A 90 14.65 7.72 11.55
N LEU A 91 15.92 7.94 11.21
CA LEU A 91 16.28 8.80 10.08
C LEU A 91 15.70 8.29 8.75
N LEU A 92 15.70 6.99 8.55
CA LEU A 92 15.14 6.38 7.35
C LEU A 92 13.60 6.44 7.36
N LEU A 93 13.00 6.22 8.52
CA LEU A 93 11.55 6.31 8.73
C LEU A 93 11.06 7.73 8.44
N ASP A 94 11.72 8.76 9.00
CA ASP A 94 11.38 10.16 8.77
C ASP A 94 11.44 10.55 7.30
N LYS A 95 12.49 10.10 6.59
CA LYS A 95 12.61 10.32 5.14
C LYS A 95 11.45 9.71 4.37
N PHE A 96 11.03 8.50 4.71
CA PHE A 96 9.92 7.85 4.02
C PHE A 96 8.57 8.49 4.37
N ILE A 97 8.37 8.92 5.60
CA ILE A 97 7.19 9.68 6.02
C ILE A 97 7.10 10.98 5.22
N ALA A 98 8.19 11.75 5.15
CA ALA A 98 8.24 12.99 4.37
C ALA A 98 7.95 12.75 2.87
N ILE A 99 8.41 11.64 2.29
CA ILE A 99 8.09 11.26 0.91
C ILE A 99 6.60 10.94 0.77
N ALA A 100 6.00 10.22 1.72
CA ALA A 100 4.58 9.91 1.69
C ALA A 100 3.73 11.18 1.74
N GLU A 101 4.02 12.10 2.66
CA GLU A 101 3.35 13.39 2.77
C GLU A 101 3.51 14.24 1.50
N TYR A 102 4.72 14.36 0.95
CA TYR A 102 4.97 15.05 -0.31
C TYR A 102 4.15 14.48 -1.47
N LYS A 103 3.89 13.17 -1.45
CA LYS A 103 3.06 12.47 -2.44
C LYS A 103 1.58 12.49 -2.11
N GLN A 104 1.15 13.20 -1.06
CA GLN A 104 -0.24 13.23 -0.59
C GLN A 104 -0.78 11.83 -0.25
N ILE A 105 0.08 11.00 0.35
CA ILE A 105 -0.26 9.68 0.89
C ILE A 105 -0.19 9.81 2.41
N THR A 106 -1.28 9.53 3.11
CA THR A 106 -1.32 9.63 4.58
C THR A 106 -0.36 8.62 5.22
N PRO A 107 0.70 9.05 5.93
CA PRO A 107 1.57 8.14 6.66
C PRO A 107 0.88 7.66 7.93
N ILE A 108 1.04 6.37 8.25
CA ILE A 108 0.58 5.76 9.49
C ILE A 108 1.71 4.92 10.05
N LEU A 109 1.99 5.04 11.33
CA LEU A 109 2.99 4.21 12.01
C LEU A 109 2.31 3.05 12.73
N VAL A 110 2.78 1.83 12.49
CA VAL A 110 2.34 0.63 13.20
C VAL A 110 3.54 0.04 13.92
N VAL A 111 3.49 0.05 15.24
CA VAL A 111 4.56 -0.42 16.13
C VAL A 111 4.26 -1.85 16.57
N THR A 112 5.19 -2.75 16.32
CA THR A 112 5.10 -4.17 16.69
C THR A 112 6.15 -4.55 17.73
N LYS A 113 5.99 -5.70 18.37
CA LYS A 113 6.86 -6.22 19.44
C LYS A 113 7.03 -5.24 20.62
N ALA A 114 5.95 -4.54 20.94
CA ALA A 114 5.89 -3.63 22.08
C ALA A 114 5.96 -4.37 23.43
N ASP A 115 5.74 -5.68 23.40
CA ASP A 115 5.94 -6.60 24.53
C ASP A 115 7.41 -6.84 24.88
N LEU A 116 8.34 -6.53 23.95
CA LEU A 116 9.77 -6.76 24.13
C LEU A 116 10.57 -5.50 24.47
N GLU A 117 10.06 -4.33 24.14
CA GLU A 117 10.70 -3.05 24.42
C GLU A 117 9.63 -1.94 24.46
N ASP A 118 9.77 -0.99 25.38
CA ASP A 118 8.80 0.09 25.61
C ASP A 118 8.64 0.97 24.35
N PRO A 119 7.46 1.03 23.73
CA PRO A 119 7.20 1.86 22.57
C PRO A 119 6.94 3.33 22.88
N ALA A 120 6.74 3.71 24.16
CA ALA A 120 6.25 5.03 24.56
C ALA A 120 7.10 6.19 24.00
N PRO A 121 8.45 6.15 24.02
CA PRO A 121 9.25 7.24 23.47
C PRO A 121 9.04 7.44 21.97
N LEU A 122 8.92 6.34 21.20
CA LEU A 122 8.66 6.39 19.77
C LEU A 122 7.27 6.93 19.48
N VAL A 123 6.26 6.42 20.17
CA VAL A 123 4.86 6.83 20.04
C VAL A 123 4.71 8.32 20.28
N GLU A 124 5.31 8.83 21.36
CA GLU A 124 5.23 10.25 21.73
C GLU A 124 5.80 11.18 20.65
N ILE A 125 6.95 10.81 20.06
CA ILE A 125 7.59 11.58 18.99
C ILE A 125 6.64 11.73 17.78
N TYR A 126 6.13 10.62 17.27
CA TYR A 126 5.33 10.64 16.04
C TYR A 126 3.92 11.17 16.26
N GLN A 127 3.29 10.93 17.42
CA GLN A 127 2.01 11.53 17.75
C GLN A 127 2.11 13.06 17.88
N LYS A 128 3.18 13.60 18.48
CA LYS A 128 3.47 15.04 18.50
C LYS A 128 3.68 15.62 17.10
N ALA A 129 4.23 14.84 16.18
CA ALA A 129 4.36 15.22 14.77
C ALA A 129 3.03 15.12 13.98
N GLY A 130 1.93 14.69 14.62
CA GLY A 130 0.62 14.53 13.97
C GLY A 130 0.47 13.24 13.16
N ILE A 131 1.40 12.30 13.28
CA ILE A 131 1.33 11.01 12.60
C ILE A 131 0.49 10.03 13.44
N PRO A 132 -0.55 9.40 12.88
CA PRO A 132 -1.28 8.35 13.57
C PRO A 132 -0.38 7.17 13.92
N VAL A 133 -0.39 6.73 15.18
CA VAL A 133 0.41 5.60 15.66
C VAL A 133 -0.47 4.53 16.26
N TYR A 134 -0.31 3.31 15.81
CA TYR A 134 -0.95 2.11 16.34
C TYR A 134 0.10 1.19 16.95
N VAL A 135 -0.06 0.86 18.22
CA VAL A 135 0.78 -0.15 18.90
C VAL A 135 0.04 -1.47 18.85
N VAL A 136 0.69 -2.50 18.30
CA VAL A 136 0.11 -3.84 18.12
C VAL A 136 0.74 -4.81 19.10
N GLU A 137 -0.12 -5.39 19.93
CA GLU A 137 0.16 -6.51 20.81
C GLU A 137 -0.76 -7.67 20.44
N TYR A 138 -0.23 -8.73 19.88
CA TYR A 138 -1.04 -9.86 19.37
C TYR A 138 -1.80 -10.61 20.47
N ALA A 139 -1.36 -10.50 21.74
CA ALA A 139 -2.12 -11.00 22.89
C ALA A 139 -3.38 -10.19 23.19
N ILE A 140 -3.52 -9.00 22.59
CA ILE A 140 -4.64 -8.07 22.79
C ILE A 140 -5.33 -7.82 21.46
N PRO A 141 -6.33 -8.64 21.05
CA PRO A 141 -6.95 -8.59 19.72
C PRO A 141 -7.41 -7.21 19.28
N ARG A 142 -7.99 -6.41 20.17
CA ARG A 142 -8.45 -5.04 19.88
C ARG A 142 -7.36 -4.13 19.27
N THR A 143 -6.08 -4.43 19.49
CA THR A 143 -4.97 -3.64 18.91
C THR A 143 -4.80 -3.92 17.42
N VAL A 144 -5.05 -5.16 17.00
CA VAL A 144 -5.11 -5.58 15.59
C VAL A 144 -6.37 -5.02 14.94
N ASP A 145 -7.53 -5.13 15.61
CA ASP A 145 -8.82 -4.61 15.13
C ASP A 145 -8.75 -3.10 14.85
N ALA A 146 -8.02 -2.35 15.65
CA ALA A 146 -7.83 -0.91 15.45
C ALA A 146 -7.07 -0.63 14.14
N VAL A 147 -6.06 -1.45 13.80
CA VAL A 147 -5.36 -1.35 12.51
C VAL A 147 -6.28 -1.77 11.38
N ALA A 148 -7.01 -2.87 11.52
CA ALA A 148 -7.97 -3.34 10.51
C ALA A 148 -9.03 -2.26 10.22
N ALA A 149 -9.57 -1.62 11.25
CA ALA A 149 -10.55 -0.53 11.11
C ALA A 149 -10.00 0.67 10.33
N CYS A 150 -8.71 1.02 10.51
CA CYS A 150 -8.11 2.14 9.79
C CYS A 150 -7.93 1.86 8.28
N LEU A 151 -7.95 0.60 7.84
CA LEU A 151 -7.85 0.19 6.45
C LEU A 151 -9.17 0.28 5.69
N SER A 152 -10.30 0.27 6.41
CA SER A 152 -11.64 0.19 5.81
C SER A 152 -11.89 1.32 4.82
N GLY A 153 -12.30 0.95 3.59
CA GLY A 153 -12.62 1.89 2.51
C GLY A 153 -11.41 2.64 1.93
N LYS A 154 -10.17 2.23 2.22
CA LYS A 154 -8.95 2.90 1.77
C LYS A 154 -8.03 1.97 1.00
N VAL A 155 -7.38 2.51 -0.02
CA VAL A 155 -6.28 1.83 -0.73
C VAL A 155 -5.00 2.02 0.09
N SER A 156 -4.55 0.95 0.75
CA SER A 156 -3.46 0.97 1.71
C SER A 156 -2.28 0.12 1.25
N ALA A 157 -1.07 0.56 1.56
CA ALA A 157 0.13 -0.26 1.39
C ALA A 157 0.89 -0.38 2.71
N PHE A 158 1.59 -1.49 2.89
CA PHE A 158 2.44 -1.75 4.03
C PHE A 158 3.90 -1.72 3.62
N THR A 159 4.71 -1.04 4.40
CA THR A 159 6.17 -0.98 4.24
C THR A 159 6.87 -1.15 5.60
N GLY A 160 8.14 -1.43 5.58
CA GLY A 160 8.95 -1.64 6.79
C GLY A 160 10.04 -2.68 6.56
N ASN A 161 10.99 -2.76 7.48
CA ASN A 161 12.12 -3.67 7.40
C ASN A 161 11.69 -5.14 7.35
N SER A 162 12.56 -6.00 6.81
CA SER A 162 12.39 -7.45 6.96
C SER A 162 12.40 -7.81 8.45
N GLY A 163 11.50 -8.70 8.90
CA GLY A 163 11.38 -9.06 10.31
C GLY A 163 10.62 -8.05 11.20
N ALA A 164 10.13 -6.93 10.65
CA ALA A 164 9.30 -5.99 11.41
C ALA A 164 7.87 -6.49 11.72
N GLY A 165 7.48 -7.68 11.23
CA GLY A 165 6.18 -8.28 11.55
C GLY A 165 5.06 -7.96 10.55
N LYS A 166 5.37 -7.44 9.34
CA LYS A 166 4.35 -7.12 8.31
C LYS A 166 3.44 -8.30 7.96
N SER A 167 4.03 -9.46 7.66
CA SER A 167 3.25 -10.65 7.30
C SER A 167 2.43 -11.17 8.48
N THR A 168 2.97 -11.11 9.68
CA THR A 168 2.25 -11.49 10.90
C THR A 168 1.04 -10.60 11.13
N LEU A 169 1.23 -9.27 10.93
CA LEU A 169 0.15 -8.30 11.07
C LEU A 169 -0.94 -8.53 10.01
N LEU A 170 -0.57 -8.72 8.74
CA LEU A 170 -1.53 -8.98 7.67
C LEU A 170 -2.33 -10.25 7.92
N ASN A 171 -1.66 -11.34 8.31
CA ASN A 171 -2.34 -12.60 8.65
C ASN A 171 -3.28 -12.44 9.85
N ALA A 172 -2.92 -11.62 10.84
CA ALA A 172 -3.78 -11.36 11.99
C ALA A 172 -5.02 -10.52 11.61
N ILE A 173 -4.88 -9.58 10.67
CA ILE A 173 -5.99 -8.79 10.14
C ILE A 173 -6.94 -9.66 9.30
N ASP A 174 -6.41 -10.55 8.47
CA ASP A 174 -7.22 -11.44 7.62
C ASP A 174 -7.97 -12.51 8.44
N ALA A 175 -7.51 -12.81 9.65
CA ALA A 175 -8.14 -13.78 10.55
C ALA A 175 -9.21 -13.15 11.49
N SER A 176 -9.31 -11.82 11.52
CA SER A 176 -10.30 -11.08 12.33
C SER A 176 -11.54 -10.77 11.52
#